data_703a54185bb0435aea8cff3aef2827b3
#
_entry.id   703a54185bb0435aea8cff3aef2827b3
#
_cell.length_a   1.000
_cell.length_b   1.000
_cell.length_c   1.000
_cell.angle_alpha   90.00
_cell.angle_beta   90.00
_cell.angle_gamma   90.00
#
_symmetry.space_group_name_H-M   'P 1'
#
loop_
_entity.id
_entity.type
_entity.pdbx_description
1 polymer ?
#
loop_
_entity_poly.entity_id
_entity_poly.type
_entity_poly.pdbx_seq_one_letter_code
_entity_poly.pdbx_strand_id
1 'polypeptide(L)'
;MRTVLPAFLLALALSAPAAAATRNFGITSFDKIRVEGPYKVTLTTGVAPFASATGSQSALDSVAVDVQGNTLVVHANQSSWGGYPGGSVGPVEIKLGTHDLTSARLNGSASLQINKVKSLTFELVIQGSGAASIAQTDVDQLTLGLAGSASASLAGRVGKLNAVLRGISSLDASALTTKDAALAIDGAATVKANISNTAKIDGSGPATIALAGNPSCTSKLGGSASVTGCK
;
A
#
# COMPACT_ATOMS: atom_id res chain seq x y z
N MET A 1 -40.90 30.41 -58.56
CA MET A 1 -39.66 29.75 -58.06
C MET A 1 -39.72 29.80 -56.57
N ARG A 2 -40.02 28.64 -55.93
CA ARG A 2 -40.08 28.52 -54.46
C ARG A 2 -38.81 27.73 -53.99
N THR A 3 -37.91 28.40 -53.33
CA THR A 3 -36.72 27.82 -52.78
C THR A 3 -37.02 27.17 -51.39
N VAL A 4 -36.87 25.85 -51.33
CA VAL A 4 -37.00 25.06 -50.08
C VAL A 4 -35.60 24.97 -49.43
N LEU A 5 -35.42 25.54 -48.25
CA LEU A 5 -34.22 25.41 -47.43
C LEU A 5 -34.30 24.08 -46.64
N PRO A 6 -33.29 23.20 -46.63
CA PRO A 6 -33.25 22.05 -45.74
C PRO A 6 -32.75 22.48 -44.36
N ALA A 7 -33.57 22.24 -43.35
CA ALA A 7 -33.17 22.38 -41.93
C ALA A 7 -32.26 21.21 -41.54
N PHE A 8 -30.98 21.49 -41.25
CA PHE A 8 -30.02 20.54 -40.70
C PHE A 8 -30.28 20.43 -39.20
N LEU A 9 -30.88 19.35 -38.74
CA LEU A 9 -30.95 19.01 -37.30
C LEU A 9 -29.58 18.51 -36.84
N LEU A 10 -28.87 19.33 -36.08
CA LEU A 10 -27.63 18.94 -35.38
C LEU A 10 -27.99 18.16 -34.10
N ALA A 11 -27.90 16.83 -34.15
CA ALA A 11 -28.09 15.99 -32.98
C ALA A 11 -26.87 16.10 -32.05
N LEU A 12 -27.01 16.86 -30.95
CA LEU A 12 -26.05 16.82 -29.83
C LEU A 12 -26.12 15.44 -29.16
N ALA A 13 -25.13 14.60 -29.39
CA ALA A 13 -24.94 13.39 -28.64
C ALA A 13 -24.46 13.78 -27.21
N LEU A 14 -25.37 13.75 -26.24
CA LEU A 14 -24.99 13.82 -24.80
C LEU A 14 -24.27 12.53 -24.47
N SER A 15 -22.94 12.59 -24.35
CA SER A 15 -22.16 11.54 -23.72
C SER A 15 -22.47 11.52 -22.21
N ALA A 16 -23.33 10.61 -21.79
CA ALA A 16 -23.56 10.37 -20.35
C ALA A 16 -22.25 9.88 -19.71
N PRO A 17 -21.82 10.46 -18.57
CA PRO A 17 -20.68 9.94 -17.83
C PRO A 17 -20.99 8.50 -17.40
N ALA A 18 -20.09 7.56 -17.66
CA ALA A 18 -20.21 6.19 -17.20
C ALA A 18 -20.28 6.20 -15.67
N ALA A 19 -21.47 5.91 -15.13
CA ALA A 19 -21.68 5.87 -13.69
C ALA A 19 -20.79 4.77 -13.07
N ALA A 20 -19.95 5.13 -12.09
CA ALA A 20 -19.19 4.17 -11.34
C ALA A 20 -20.16 3.28 -10.54
N ALA A 21 -20.11 1.98 -10.78
CA ALA A 21 -20.89 1.00 -10.03
C ALA A 21 -20.18 0.65 -8.71
N THR A 22 -20.94 0.24 -7.70
CA THR A 22 -20.40 -0.26 -6.44
C THR A 22 -20.87 -1.69 -6.21
N ARG A 23 -19.93 -2.58 -5.87
CA ARG A 23 -20.19 -3.98 -5.50
C ARG A 23 -19.78 -4.20 -4.06
N ASN A 24 -20.67 -4.78 -3.28
CA ASN A 24 -20.36 -5.24 -1.92
C ASN A 24 -20.04 -6.73 -1.94
N PHE A 25 -19.05 -7.13 -1.15
CA PHE A 25 -18.63 -8.52 -0.99
C PHE A 25 -19.03 -9.00 0.41
N GLY A 26 -19.63 -10.19 0.48
CA GLY A 26 -19.91 -10.85 1.75
C GLY A 26 -18.62 -11.44 2.30
N ILE A 27 -18.11 -10.88 3.39
CA ILE A 27 -16.88 -11.33 4.02
C ILE A 27 -17.09 -11.65 5.50
N THR A 28 -16.22 -12.48 6.06
CA THR A 28 -16.10 -12.76 7.48
C THR A 28 -15.03 -11.87 8.12
N SER A 29 -14.87 -11.96 9.44
CA SER A 29 -13.79 -11.26 10.16
C SER A 29 -12.42 -11.69 9.65
N PHE A 30 -11.50 -10.72 9.56
CA PHE A 30 -10.10 -10.93 9.20
C PHE A 30 -9.21 -9.98 10.02
N ASP A 31 -7.97 -10.38 10.22
CA ASP A 31 -6.92 -9.57 10.86
C ASP A 31 -5.65 -9.47 10.00
N LYS A 32 -5.67 -10.06 8.81
CA LYS A 32 -4.60 -10.01 7.81
C LYS A 32 -5.17 -9.64 6.45
N ILE A 33 -4.39 -8.88 5.67
CA ILE A 33 -4.75 -8.55 4.30
C ILE A 33 -3.62 -8.91 3.34
N ARG A 34 -3.98 -9.45 2.18
CA ARG A 34 -3.09 -9.70 1.05
C ARG A 34 -3.71 -9.10 -0.21
N VAL A 35 -2.99 -8.23 -0.88
CA VAL A 35 -3.42 -7.58 -2.12
C VAL A 35 -2.49 -8.02 -3.24
N GLU A 36 -3.04 -8.62 -4.28
CA GLU A 36 -2.32 -9.13 -5.44
C GLU A 36 -2.81 -8.42 -6.72
N GLY A 37 -1.99 -7.56 -7.28
CA GLY A 37 -2.31 -6.80 -8.49
C GLY A 37 -2.34 -5.28 -8.30
N PRO A 38 -2.86 -4.52 -9.26
CA PRO A 38 -2.78 -3.06 -9.29
C PRO A 38 -4.01 -2.38 -8.64
N TYR A 39 -4.40 -2.81 -7.46
CA TYR A 39 -5.59 -2.29 -6.78
C TYR A 39 -5.28 -1.13 -5.85
N LYS A 40 -6.22 -0.17 -5.78
CA LYS A 40 -6.22 0.90 -4.79
C LYS A 40 -7.12 0.51 -3.63
N VAL A 41 -6.52 0.27 -2.47
CA VAL A 41 -7.21 -0.25 -1.29
C VAL A 41 -7.15 0.78 -0.16
N THR A 42 -8.30 1.09 0.41
CA THR A 42 -8.41 1.87 1.65
C THR A 42 -8.98 0.97 2.74
N LEU A 43 -8.23 0.79 3.82
CA LEU A 43 -8.61 -0.07 4.94
C LEU A 43 -8.81 0.76 6.20
N THR A 44 -9.98 0.58 6.82
CA THR A 44 -10.33 1.20 8.10
C THR A 44 -10.38 0.13 9.19
N THR A 45 -9.62 0.31 10.24
CA THR A 45 -9.63 -0.56 11.43
C THR A 45 -10.52 0.02 12.52
N GLY A 46 -10.91 -0.82 13.48
CA GLY A 46 -11.79 -0.44 14.59
C GLY A 46 -13.27 -0.39 14.20
N VAL A 47 -13.64 -1.02 13.09
CA VAL A 47 -15.01 -1.07 12.58
C VAL A 47 -15.44 -2.52 12.29
N ALA A 48 -16.75 -2.74 12.14
CA ALA A 48 -17.23 -4.05 11.70
C ALA A 48 -16.67 -4.42 10.33
N PRO A 49 -16.41 -5.72 10.06
CA PRO A 49 -15.88 -6.17 8.77
C PRO A 49 -16.82 -5.84 7.62
N PHE A 50 -16.28 -5.21 6.58
CA PHE A 50 -16.97 -4.96 5.32
C PHE A 50 -15.97 -4.93 4.16
N ALA A 51 -16.45 -5.19 2.95
CA ALA A 51 -15.69 -5.01 1.72
C ALA A 51 -16.60 -4.47 0.62
N SER A 52 -16.15 -3.41 -0.05
CA SER A 52 -16.82 -2.84 -1.21
C SER A 52 -15.81 -2.40 -2.25
N ALA A 53 -16.16 -2.56 -3.52
CA ALA A 53 -15.36 -2.09 -4.65
C ALA A 53 -16.18 -1.15 -5.52
N THR A 54 -15.55 -0.10 -6.03
CA THR A 54 -16.15 0.90 -6.90
C THR A 54 -15.32 1.02 -8.19
N GLY A 55 -15.98 0.97 -9.34
CA GLY A 55 -15.35 1.02 -10.66
C GLY A 55 -16.33 0.84 -11.79
N SER A 56 -15.84 0.66 -13.02
CA SER A 56 -16.68 0.22 -14.13
C SER A 56 -17.17 -1.21 -13.91
N GLN A 57 -18.27 -1.61 -14.51
CA GLN A 57 -18.80 -2.98 -14.38
C GLN A 57 -17.76 -4.04 -14.76
N SER A 58 -17.04 -3.83 -15.88
CA SER A 58 -15.97 -4.71 -16.34
C SER A 58 -14.80 -4.78 -15.37
N ALA A 59 -14.46 -3.66 -14.71
CA ALA A 59 -13.43 -3.61 -13.70
C ALA A 59 -13.86 -4.38 -12.43
N LEU A 60 -15.11 -4.24 -12.01
CA LEU A 60 -15.66 -4.99 -10.87
C LEU A 60 -15.76 -6.48 -11.13
N ASP A 61 -16.02 -6.90 -12.38
CA ASP A 61 -16.06 -8.32 -12.75
C ASP A 61 -14.67 -8.97 -12.76
N SER A 62 -13.61 -8.17 -12.91
CA SER A 62 -12.23 -8.64 -12.91
C SER A 62 -11.59 -8.76 -11.53
N VAL A 63 -12.25 -8.32 -10.46
CA VAL A 63 -11.72 -8.40 -9.09
C VAL A 63 -12.49 -9.40 -8.25
N ALA A 64 -11.74 -10.17 -7.45
CA ALA A 64 -12.27 -11.05 -6.41
C ALA A 64 -11.75 -10.60 -5.05
N VAL A 65 -12.63 -10.71 -4.03
CA VAL A 65 -12.30 -10.43 -2.63
C VAL A 65 -12.82 -11.58 -1.80
N ASP A 66 -11.89 -12.38 -1.25
CA ASP A 66 -12.19 -13.58 -0.52
C ASP A 66 -11.50 -13.58 0.85
N VAL A 67 -12.09 -14.29 1.82
CA VAL A 67 -11.44 -14.50 3.13
C VAL A 67 -10.99 -15.95 3.23
N GLN A 68 -9.70 -16.17 3.38
CA GLN A 68 -9.04 -17.45 3.54
C GLN A 68 -8.52 -17.58 4.99
N GLY A 69 -9.25 -18.30 5.81
CA GLY A 69 -9.01 -18.33 7.26
C GLY A 69 -9.25 -16.95 7.87
N ASN A 70 -8.20 -16.28 8.34
CA ASN A 70 -8.25 -14.90 8.86
C ASN A 70 -7.57 -13.87 7.94
N THR A 71 -7.27 -14.24 6.69
CA THR A 71 -6.64 -13.37 5.70
C THR A 71 -7.65 -12.98 4.62
N LEU A 72 -7.92 -11.69 4.48
CA LEU A 72 -8.64 -11.17 3.33
C LEU A 72 -7.69 -11.06 2.15
N VAL A 73 -8.06 -11.67 1.02
CA VAL A 73 -7.27 -11.69 -0.22
C VAL A 73 -8.01 -10.92 -1.29
N VAL A 74 -7.36 -9.91 -1.84
CA VAL A 74 -7.81 -9.17 -3.03
C VAL A 74 -6.97 -9.63 -4.20
N HIS A 75 -7.59 -10.20 -5.23
CA HIS A 75 -6.89 -10.72 -6.39
C HIS A 75 -7.72 -10.62 -7.67
N ALA A 76 -7.11 -10.91 -8.81
CA ALA A 76 -7.84 -10.96 -10.07
C ALA A 76 -8.80 -12.16 -10.10
N ASN A 77 -10.02 -11.93 -10.57
CA ASN A 77 -11.00 -12.99 -10.75
C ASN A 77 -10.60 -13.86 -11.95
N GLN A 78 -10.30 -15.13 -11.72
CA GLN A 78 -9.87 -16.08 -12.76
C GLN A 78 -10.96 -16.38 -13.80
N SER A 79 -12.24 -16.22 -13.44
CA SER A 79 -13.37 -16.45 -14.37
C SER A 79 -13.50 -15.38 -15.45
N SER A 80 -12.87 -14.22 -15.28
CA SER A 80 -12.84 -13.14 -16.29
C SER A 80 -11.73 -13.30 -17.33
N TRP A 81 -10.99 -14.42 -17.32
CA TRP A 81 -9.98 -14.76 -18.33
C TRP A 81 -10.59 -15.23 -19.67
N GLY A 82 -11.71 -14.66 -20.05
CA GLY A 82 -12.36 -14.88 -21.35
C GLY A 82 -11.68 -14.10 -22.49
N GLY A 83 -10.39 -14.33 -22.73
CA GLY A 83 -9.80 -14.33 -24.06
C GLY A 83 -9.75 -13.01 -24.86
N TYR A 84 -9.71 -11.81 -24.25
CA TYR A 84 -9.37 -10.59 -25.00
C TYR A 84 -8.24 -9.82 -24.30
N PRO A 85 -6.98 -9.96 -24.75
CA PRO A 85 -5.90 -9.07 -24.32
C PRO A 85 -6.08 -7.73 -25.03
N GLY A 86 -6.61 -6.72 -24.35
CA GLY A 86 -6.64 -5.38 -24.94
C GLY A 86 -7.61 -4.36 -24.36
N GLY A 87 -8.56 -4.73 -23.54
CA GLY A 87 -9.37 -3.76 -22.80
C GLY A 87 -8.64 -3.33 -21.53
N SER A 88 -8.21 -2.06 -21.42
CA SER A 88 -7.76 -1.54 -20.12
C SER A 88 -8.95 -1.61 -19.16
N VAL A 89 -8.91 -2.60 -18.27
CA VAL A 89 -9.84 -2.68 -17.15
C VAL A 89 -9.57 -1.45 -16.31
N GLY A 90 -10.53 -0.53 -16.22
CA GLY A 90 -10.38 0.73 -15.51
C GLY A 90 -9.99 0.53 -14.05
N PRO A 91 -9.59 1.58 -13.34
CA PRO A 91 -9.16 1.48 -11.94
C PRO A 91 -10.31 0.99 -11.04
N VAL A 92 -9.98 0.12 -10.09
CA VAL A 92 -10.89 -0.30 -9.03
C VAL A 92 -10.42 0.28 -7.70
N GLU A 93 -11.30 0.98 -7.02
CA GLU A 93 -11.09 1.42 -5.65
C GLU A 93 -11.81 0.46 -4.70
N ILE A 94 -11.08 -0.09 -3.74
CA ILE A 94 -11.58 -1.08 -2.80
C ILE A 94 -11.54 -0.48 -1.39
N LYS A 95 -12.69 -0.49 -0.71
CA LYS A 95 -12.81 -0.05 0.69
C LYS A 95 -13.06 -1.25 1.56
N LEU A 96 -12.27 -1.40 2.61
CA LEU A 96 -12.31 -2.50 3.54
C LEU A 96 -12.44 -2.00 4.96
N GLY A 97 -13.13 -2.76 5.79
CA GLY A 97 -13.20 -2.57 7.23
C GLY A 97 -12.83 -3.83 7.98
N THR A 98 -12.20 -3.67 9.14
CA THR A 98 -11.93 -4.75 10.09
C THR A 98 -11.82 -4.21 11.51
N HIS A 99 -11.94 -5.09 12.52
CA HIS A 99 -11.72 -4.70 13.90
C HIS A 99 -10.25 -4.41 14.17
N ASP A 100 -9.38 -5.35 13.85
CA ASP A 100 -7.93 -5.30 14.10
C ASP A 100 -7.15 -5.71 12.86
N LEU A 101 -5.88 -5.29 12.80
CA LEU A 101 -4.99 -5.68 11.72
C LEU A 101 -3.61 -6.03 12.29
N THR A 102 -3.12 -7.23 11.96
CA THR A 102 -1.81 -7.75 12.41
C THR A 102 -0.80 -7.91 11.27
N SER A 103 -1.27 -8.04 10.02
CA SER A 103 -0.39 -8.16 8.86
C SER A 103 -1.02 -7.56 7.60
N ALA A 104 -0.19 -6.89 6.80
CA ALA A 104 -0.55 -6.43 5.46
C ALA A 104 0.54 -6.82 4.45
N ARG A 105 0.14 -7.47 3.36
CA ARG A 105 1.03 -7.90 2.29
C ARG A 105 0.54 -7.41 0.94
N LEU A 106 1.41 -6.75 0.20
CA LEU A 106 1.14 -6.28 -1.16
C LEU A 106 2.09 -6.95 -2.14
N ASN A 107 1.53 -7.54 -3.19
CA ASN A 107 2.27 -8.15 -4.28
C ASN A 107 1.87 -7.45 -5.60
N GLY A 108 2.84 -6.88 -6.29
CA GLY A 108 2.62 -6.15 -7.53
C GLY A 108 2.65 -4.63 -7.35
N SER A 109 1.70 -3.90 -7.93
CA SER A 109 1.66 -2.43 -7.94
C SER A 109 0.48 -1.84 -7.15
N ALA A 110 0.02 -2.56 -6.14
CA ALA A 110 -1.08 -2.11 -5.28
C ALA A 110 -0.74 -0.85 -4.48
N SER A 111 -1.77 -0.06 -4.19
CA SER A 111 -1.70 1.04 -3.22
C SER A 111 -2.62 0.73 -2.04
N LEU A 112 -2.07 0.73 -0.81
CA LEU A 112 -2.81 0.46 0.42
C LEU A 112 -2.73 1.66 1.36
N GLN A 113 -3.88 2.17 1.76
CA GLN A 113 -3.99 3.21 2.77
C GLN A 113 -4.70 2.63 4.00
N ILE A 114 -4.07 2.76 5.17
CA ILE A 114 -4.61 2.31 6.45
C ILE A 114 -4.74 3.51 7.38
N ASN A 115 -5.91 3.70 7.97
CA ASN A 115 -6.16 4.79 8.90
C ASN A 115 -5.37 4.61 10.21
N LYS A 116 -5.43 3.40 10.81
CA LYS A 116 -4.82 3.11 12.10
C LYS A 116 -4.44 1.64 12.21
N VAL A 117 -3.31 1.37 12.88
CA VAL A 117 -2.92 0.03 13.34
C VAL A 117 -2.63 0.10 14.83
N LYS A 118 -3.29 -0.75 15.62
CA LYS A 118 -3.03 -0.91 17.04
C LYS A 118 -2.95 -2.39 17.37
N SER A 119 -1.75 -2.86 17.72
CA SER A 119 -1.50 -4.28 18.05
C SER A 119 -0.16 -4.40 18.79
N LEU A 120 0.13 -5.56 19.37
CA LEU A 120 1.47 -5.83 19.91
C LEU A 120 2.50 -5.94 18.80
N THR A 121 2.14 -6.63 17.71
CA THR A 121 3.04 -6.84 16.57
C THR A 121 2.29 -6.54 15.27
N PHE A 122 2.96 -5.87 14.34
CA PHE A 122 2.43 -5.65 13.00
C PHE A 122 3.49 -5.95 11.94
N GLU A 123 3.07 -6.62 10.88
CA GLU A 123 3.92 -6.95 9.73
C GLU A 123 3.40 -6.24 8.48
N LEU A 124 4.27 -5.48 7.81
CA LEU A 124 4.00 -4.89 6.50
C LEU A 124 5.03 -5.38 5.49
N VAL A 125 4.59 -6.06 4.45
CA VAL A 125 5.47 -6.56 3.38
C VAL A 125 4.96 -6.04 2.04
N ILE A 126 5.85 -5.43 1.26
CA ILE A 126 5.54 -4.94 -0.09
C ILE A 126 6.56 -5.53 -1.06
N GLN A 127 6.08 -6.26 -2.06
CA GLN A 127 6.88 -6.86 -3.11
C GLN A 127 6.42 -6.35 -4.48
N GLY A 128 7.32 -5.77 -5.24
CA GLY A 128 7.03 -5.18 -6.55
C GLY A 128 7.15 -3.65 -6.53
N SER A 129 6.16 -2.96 -7.10
CA SER A 129 6.14 -1.49 -7.21
C SER A 129 4.99 -0.86 -6.39
N GLY A 130 4.56 -1.56 -5.36
CA GLY A 130 3.44 -1.13 -4.52
C GLY A 130 3.81 -0.02 -3.55
N ALA A 131 2.77 0.62 -3.01
CA ALA A 131 2.88 1.66 -2.00
C ALA A 131 1.95 1.41 -0.82
N ALA A 132 2.42 1.62 0.41
CA ALA A 132 1.57 1.60 1.59
C ALA A 132 1.71 2.86 2.42
N SER A 133 0.60 3.33 2.99
CA SER A 133 0.56 4.45 3.91
C SER A 133 -0.26 4.09 5.15
N ILE A 134 0.31 4.32 6.34
CA ILE A 134 -0.38 4.14 7.62
C ILE A 134 -0.41 5.46 8.35
N ALA A 135 -1.60 6.02 8.55
CA ALA A 135 -1.76 7.34 9.13
C ALA A 135 -1.49 7.35 10.65
N GLN A 136 -1.79 6.25 11.35
CA GLN A 136 -1.52 6.12 12.78
C GLN A 136 -1.12 4.69 13.13
N THR A 137 0.13 4.51 13.56
CA THR A 137 0.66 3.25 14.07
C THR A 137 0.86 3.34 15.58
N ASP A 138 0.38 2.36 16.34
CA ASP A 138 0.58 2.23 17.78
C ASP A 138 0.84 0.76 18.09
N VAL A 139 2.10 0.33 17.91
CA VAL A 139 2.51 -1.08 18.05
C VAL A 139 3.82 -1.20 18.84
N ASP A 140 3.98 -2.30 19.55
CA ASP A 140 5.24 -2.55 20.27
C ASP A 140 6.35 -2.95 19.30
N GLN A 141 6.03 -3.78 18.29
CA GLN A 141 7.00 -4.21 17.29
C GLN A 141 6.42 -4.14 15.88
N LEU A 142 7.12 -3.42 15.01
CA LEU A 142 6.83 -3.33 13.57
C LEU A 142 7.90 -4.07 12.78
N THR A 143 7.48 -5.01 11.95
CA THR A 143 8.33 -5.67 10.95
C THR A 143 7.95 -5.17 9.56
N LEU A 144 8.91 -4.59 8.85
CA LEU A 144 8.74 -4.01 7.53
C LEU A 144 9.64 -4.71 6.51
N GLY A 145 9.05 -5.19 5.43
CA GLY A 145 9.78 -5.74 4.28
C GLY A 145 9.42 -4.99 3.00
N LEU A 146 10.39 -4.32 2.38
CA LEU A 146 10.21 -3.66 1.08
C LEU A 146 11.15 -4.32 0.06
N ALA A 147 10.61 -4.77 -1.07
CA ALA A 147 11.39 -5.38 -2.13
C ALA A 147 10.94 -4.89 -3.52
N GLY A 148 11.89 -4.55 -4.37
CA GLY A 148 11.66 -3.99 -5.70
C GLY A 148 11.68 -2.46 -5.68
N SER A 149 10.66 -1.81 -6.26
CA SER A 149 10.49 -0.34 -6.26
C SER A 149 9.40 0.09 -5.27
N ALA A 150 9.35 -0.56 -4.12
CA ALA A 150 8.31 -0.40 -3.11
C ALA A 150 8.47 0.88 -2.29
N SER A 151 7.37 1.43 -1.82
CA SER A 151 7.37 2.60 -0.94
C SER A 151 6.47 2.41 0.28
N ALA A 152 6.89 2.92 1.44
CA ALA A 152 6.08 2.94 2.65
C ALA A 152 6.18 4.30 3.34
N SER A 153 5.04 4.82 3.80
CA SER A 153 4.93 6.04 4.60
C SER A 153 4.19 5.72 5.90
N LEU A 154 4.84 5.96 7.04
CA LEU A 154 4.38 5.53 8.34
C LEU A 154 4.38 6.69 9.34
N ALA A 155 3.29 6.83 10.10
CA ALA A 155 3.19 7.80 11.17
C ALA A 155 2.67 7.15 12.47
N GLY A 156 2.99 7.75 13.62
CA GLY A 156 2.56 7.28 14.94
C GLY A 156 3.71 6.91 15.88
N ARG A 157 3.60 5.78 16.58
CA ARG A 157 4.58 5.33 17.58
C ARG A 157 4.85 3.83 17.46
N VAL A 158 6.11 3.45 17.60
CA VAL A 158 6.57 2.06 17.59
C VAL A 158 7.65 1.86 18.63
N GLY A 159 7.57 0.80 19.43
CA GLY A 159 8.63 0.44 20.37
C GLY A 159 9.88 -0.01 19.61
N LYS A 160 9.75 -0.99 18.71
CA LYS A 160 10.85 -1.53 17.93
C LYS A 160 10.50 -1.66 16.46
N LEU A 161 11.33 -1.07 15.59
CA LEU A 161 11.24 -1.19 14.14
C LEU A 161 12.30 -2.17 13.62
N ASN A 162 11.88 -3.21 12.91
CA ASN A 162 12.75 -4.08 12.12
C ASN A 162 12.41 -3.87 10.64
N ALA A 163 13.29 -3.26 9.88
CA ALA A 163 13.04 -2.96 8.47
C ALA A 163 14.10 -3.62 7.57
N VAL A 164 13.64 -4.30 6.53
CA VAL A 164 14.46 -4.89 5.47
C VAL A 164 14.07 -4.26 4.15
N LEU A 165 14.99 -3.56 3.51
CA LEU A 165 14.78 -2.88 2.24
C LEU A 165 15.70 -3.48 1.18
N ARG A 166 15.13 -3.90 0.05
CA ARG A 166 15.87 -4.46 -1.09
C ARG A 166 15.47 -3.80 -2.40
N GLY A 167 16.45 -3.50 -3.24
CA GLY A 167 16.21 -2.85 -4.55
C GLY A 167 16.11 -1.34 -4.45
N ILE A 168 15.20 -0.73 -5.22
CA ILE A 168 14.99 0.73 -5.27
C ILE A 168 13.77 1.05 -4.42
N SER A 169 13.92 1.02 -3.11
CA SER A 169 12.79 1.19 -2.20
C SER A 169 12.90 2.47 -1.36
N SER A 170 11.76 2.97 -0.92
CA SER A 170 11.67 4.20 -0.11
C SER A 170 10.86 3.97 1.15
N LEU A 171 11.44 4.33 2.30
CA LEU A 171 10.77 4.35 3.59
C LEU A 171 10.75 5.76 4.14
N ASP A 172 9.56 6.32 4.31
CA ASP A 172 9.34 7.55 5.08
C ASP A 172 8.67 7.21 6.42
N ALA A 173 9.48 7.16 7.46
CA ALA A 173 9.09 7.00 8.85
C ALA A 173 9.48 8.22 9.69
N SER A 174 9.57 9.40 9.06
CA SER A 174 9.89 10.66 9.73
C SER A 174 8.81 11.07 10.75
N ALA A 175 7.54 10.76 10.47
CA ALA A 175 6.41 10.99 11.36
C ALA A 175 6.14 9.80 12.31
N LEU A 176 6.97 8.75 12.28
CA LEU A 176 6.90 7.59 13.15
C LEU A 176 7.93 7.71 14.27
N THR A 177 7.50 7.98 15.49
CA THR A 177 8.39 7.95 16.64
C THR A 177 8.73 6.51 16.99
N THR A 178 9.99 6.15 16.81
CA THR A 178 10.51 4.80 17.07
C THR A 178 11.50 4.86 18.24
N LYS A 179 11.43 3.91 19.17
CA LYS A 179 12.41 3.83 20.25
C LYS A 179 13.71 3.19 19.77
N ASP A 180 13.64 1.98 19.26
CA ASP A 180 14.80 1.21 18.78
C ASP A 180 14.55 0.73 17.36
N ALA A 181 15.56 0.78 16.50
CA ALA A 181 15.44 0.31 15.11
C ALA A 181 16.60 -0.61 14.70
N ALA A 182 16.24 -1.61 13.88
CA ALA A 182 17.19 -2.42 13.12
C ALA A 182 16.85 -2.28 11.62
N LEU A 183 17.76 -1.73 10.85
CA LEU A 183 17.61 -1.43 9.43
C LEU A 183 18.61 -2.28 8.64
N ALA A 184 18.13 -3.16 7.78
CA ALA A 184 18.93 -3.91 6.82
C ALA A 184 18.57 -3.44 5.42
N ILE A 185 19.56 -2.90 4.70
CA ILE A 185 19.33 -2.22 3.41
C ILE A 185 20.27 -2.79 2.37
N ASP A 186 19.72 -3.26 1.27
CA ASP A 186 20.46 -3.81 0.15
C ASP A 186 19.95 -3.21 -1.17
N GLY A 187 20.71 -2.28 -1.72
CA GLY A 187 20.38 -1.59 -2.99
C GLY A 187 20.29 -0.08 -2.86
N ALA A 188 19.61 0.55 -3.83
CA ALA A 188 19.45 2.00 -3.93
C ALA A 188 18.20 2.46 -3.14
N ALA A 189 18.26 2.39 -1.82
CA ALA A 189 17.13 2.74 -0.98
C ALA A 189 17.27 4.10 -0.31
N THR A 190 16.15 4.77 -0.10
CA THR A 190 16.07 5.99 0.69
C THR A 190 15.26 5.73 1.96
N VAL A 191 15.88 6.01 3.12
CA VAL A 191 15.24 5.82 4.42
C VAL A 191 15.24 7.14 5.19
N LYS A 192 14.07 7.56 5.67
CA LYS A 192 13.92 8.63 6.65
C LYS A 192 13.25 8.05 7.87
N ALA A 193 13.88 8.14 9.05
CA ALA A 193 13.31 7.59 10.27
C ALA A 193 13.59 8.48 11.48
N ASN A 194 12.64 8.54 12.40
CA ASN A 194 12.79 9.24 13.67
C ASN A 194 12.95 8.22 14.80
N ILE A 195 14.19 8.11 15.31
CA ILE A 195 14.60 7.09 16.30
C ILE A 195 15.17 7.80 17.53
N SER A 196 14.67 7.46 18.70
CA SER A 196 15.00 8.18 19.94
C SER A 196 16.09 7.52 20.80
N ASN A 197 16.37 6.24 20.63
CA ASN A 197 17.31 5.49 21.48
C ASN A 197 18.44 4.84 20.67
N THR A 198 18.20 3.69 20.05
CA THR A 198 19.26 2.95 19.33
C THR A 198 18.89 2.66 17.88
N ALA A 199 19.89 2.75 16.99
CA ALA A 199 19.77 2.37 15.60
C ALA A 199 20.90 1.42 15.21
N LYS A 200 20.55 0.18 14.84
CA LYS A 200 21.46 -0.77 14.21
C LYS A 200 21.22 -0.73 12.70
N ILE A 201 22.27 -0.43 11.93
CA ILE A 201 22.17 -0.21 10.50
C ILE A 201 23.16 -1.12 9.80
N ASP A 202 22.66 -1.94 8.87
CA ASP A 202 23.43 -2.75 7.95
C ASP A 202 23.03 -2.33 6.52
N GLY A 203 23.89 -1.59 5.85
CA GLY A 203 23.60 -0.97 4.57
C GLY A 203 24.61 -1.35 3.50
N SER A 204 24.14 -1.83 2.35
CA SER A 204 24.93 -2.08 1.17
C SER A 204 24.33 -1.41 -0.06
N GLY A 205 25.18 -1.01 -1.01
CA GLY A 205 24.78 -0.29 -2.23
C GLY A 205 24.67 1.23 -2.04
N PRO A 206 24.04 1.95 -2.98
CA PRO A 206 23.94 3.43 -2.94
C PRO A 206 22.74 3.89 -2.10
N ALA A 207 22.69 3.51 -0.82
CA ALA A 207 21.60 3.85 0.08
C ALA A 207 21.82 5.20 0.79
N THR A 208 20.75 5.94 0.98
CA THR A 208 20.74 7.19 1.77
C THR A 208 19.82 7.02 2.99
N ILE A 209 20.39 7.16 4.18
CA ILE A 209 19.68 6.98 5.44
C ILE A 209 19.77 8.27 6.26
N ALA A 210 18.64 8.92 6.45
CA ALA A 210 18.52 10.13 7.26
C ALA A 210 17.75 9.83 8.55
N LEU A 211 18.44 9.93 9.69
CA LEU A 211 17.84 9.69 10.99
C LEU A 211 17.58 11.02 11.72
N ALA A 212 16.44 11.11 12.38
CA ALA A 212 16.10 12.14 13.35
C ALA A 212 16.07 11.52 14.76
N GLY A 213 16.07 12.36 15.81
CA GLY A 213 16.00 11.90 17.21
C GLY A 213 17.36 11.61 17.87
N ASN A 214 18.47 11.77 17.14
CA ASN A 214 19.84 11.57 17.63
C ASN A 214 20.07 10.21 18.31
N PRO A 215 19.78 9.07 17.66
CA PRO A 215 19.99 7.76 18.22
C PRO A 215 21.48 7.44 18.37
N SER A 216 21.81 6.56 19.33
CA SER A 216 23.08 5.85 19.34
C SER A 216 23.13 4.86 18.20
N CYS A 217 24.04 5.05 17.24
CA CYS A 217 24.12 4.21 16.05
C CYS A 217 25.22 3.17 16.13
N THR A 218 24.91 1.95 15.66
CA THR A 218 25.89 0.94 15.25
C THR A 218 25.69 0.66 13.79
N SER A 219 26.60 1.09 12.93
CA SER A 219 26.46 0.95 11.49
C SER A 219 27.55 0.09 10.87
N LYS A 220 27.12 -0.78 9.92
CA LYS A 220 27.99 -1.48 8.97
C LYS A 220 27.55 -1.03 7.58
N LEU A 221 28.41 -0.29 6.91
CA LEU A 221 28.09 0.30 5.60
C LEU A 221 29.06 -0.24 4.55
N GLY A 222 28.52 -0.66 3.40
CA GLY A 222 29.23 -1.10 2.22
C GLY A 222 28.79 -0.31 0.98
N GLY A 223 29.69 -0.21 -0.02
CA GLY A 223 29.40 0.53 -1.24
C GLY A 223 29.38 2.04 -1.01
N SER A 224 28.33 2.70 -1.53
CA SER A 224 28.14 4.16 -1.39
C SER A 224 27.04 4.51 -0.37
N ALA A 225 26.75 3.61 0.56
CA ALA A 225 25.75 3.87 1.59
C ALA A 225 26.17 5.00 2.53
N SER A 226 25.25 5.90 2.84
CA SER A 226 25.47 7.04 3.72
C SER A 226 24.41 7.11 4.82
N VAL A 227 24.83 7.44 6.04
CA VAL A 227 23.96 7.64 7.20
C VAL A 227 24.23 9.00 7.79
N THR A 228 23.16 9.72 8.12
CA THR A 228 23.19 11.01 8.82
C THR A 228 22.26 11.01 10.01
N GLY A 229 22.51 11.87 11.02
CA GLY A 229 21.66 12.05 12.21
C GLY A 229 21.95 11.09 13.36
N CYS A 230 23.07 10.39 13.35
CA CYS A 230 23.58 9.63 14.49
C CYS A 230 24.32 10.53 15.52
N LYS A 231 24.26 10.10 16.79
CA LYS A 231 25.10 10.62 17.90
C LYS A 231 26.51 10.12 17.76
#